data_58f9c121a099b7fc17e694a7188638e1
#
_entry.id   58f9c121a099b7fc17e694a7188638e1
#
_cell.length_a   1.000
_cell.length_b   1.000
_cell.length_c   1.000
_cell.angle_alpha   90.00
_cell.angle_beta   90.00
_cell.angle_gamma   90.00
#
_symmetry.space_group_name_H-M   'P 1'
#
loop_
_entity.id
_entity.type
_entity.pdbx_description
1 polymer ?
#
loop_
_entity_poly.entity_id
_entity_poly.type
_entity_poly.pdbx_seq_one_letter_code
_entity_poly.pdbx_strand_id
1 'polypeptide(L)' 'MADRWDVSEELARLAAHIAKFRQTAGGGESEGRKLDFLIQEMNREVNTMGSKVGDAEFRWGVVEAKSCLERIREQIQNVE' A
#
# COMPACT_ATOMS: atom_id res chain seq x y z
N MET A 1 22.11 -16.87 0.99
CA MET A 1 21.08 -17.61 1.68
C MET A 1 19.74 -16.89 1.59
N ALA A 2 18.73 -17.60 1.16
CA ALA A 2 17.43 -16.99 1.07
C ALA A 2 16.87 -16.73 2.46
N ASP A 3 16.45 -15.52 2.65
CA ASP A 3 15.81 -15.11 3.88
C ASP A 3 14.40 -15.68 3.90
N ARG A 4 14.02 -16.34 4.98
CA ARG A 4 12.70 -16.92 5.01
C ARG A 4 11.61 -15.85 5.10
N TRP A 5 12.00 -14.63 5.44
CA TRP A 5 11.07 -13.51 5.45
C TRP A 5 11.41 -12.51 4.37
N ASP A 6 11.78 -13.02 3.20
CA ASP A 6 12.16 -12.14 2.10
C ASP A 6 10.93 -11.48 1.50
N VAL A 7 10.85 -10.18 1.65
CA VAL A 7 9.75 -9.37 1.12
C VAL A 7 10.25 -8.34 0.11
N SER A 8 11.40 -8.62 -0.49
CA SER A 8 12.03 -7.68 -1.41
C SER A 8 11.13 -7.29 -2.58
N GLU A 9 10.46 -8.28 -3.18
CA GLU A 9 9.58 -8.00 -4.30
C GLU A 9 8.40 -7.16 -3.88
N GLU A 10 7.82 -7.50 -2.74
CA GLU A 10 6.66 -6.74 -2.25
C GLU A 10 7.03 -5.31 -1.93
N LEU A 11 8.20 -5.10 -1.33
CA LEU A 11 8.67 -3.75 -1.04
C LEU A 11 8.90 -2.95 -2.32
N ALA A 12 9.49 -3.59 -3.32
CA ALA A 12 9.73 -2.92 -4.60
C ALA A 12 8.42 -2.52 -5.25
N ARG A 13 7.46 -3.41 -5.26
CA ARG A 13 6.16 -3.11 -5.84
C ARG A 13 5.42 -2.04 -5.05
N LEU A 14 5.51 -2.12 -3.72
CA LEU A 14 4.89 -1.09 -2.87
C LEU A 14 5.49 0.28 -3.16
N ALA A 15 6.81 0.35 -3.24
CA ALA A 15 7.49 1.61 -3.53
C ALA A 15 7.06 2.16 -4.89
N ALA A 16 6.96 1.29 -5.89
CA ALA A 16 6.53 1.70 -7.21
C ALA A 16 5.09 2.23 -7.20
N HIS A 17 4.22 1.57 -6.46
CA HIS A 17 2.83 2.02 -6.36
C HIS A 17 2.72 3.35 -5.60
N ILE A 18 3.55 3.54 -4.58
CA ILE A 18 3.56 4.80 -3.87
C ILE A 18 3.99 5.93 -4.78
N ALA A 19 5.05 5.71 -5.57
CA ALA A 19 5.53 6.71 -6.51
C ALA A 19 4.44 7.05 -7.53
N LYS A 20 3.77 6.03 -8.03
CA LYS A 20 2.70 6.23 -9.00
C LYS A 20 1.52 6.96 -8.36
N PHE A 21 1.23 6.64 -7.11
CA PHE A 21 0.17 7.32 -6.37
C PHE A 21 0.44 8.82 -6.25
N ARG A 22 1.68 9.15 -5.89
CA ARG A 22 2.07 10.55 -5.76
C ARG A 22 1.94 11.30 -7.08
N GLN A 23 2.39 10.68 -8.15
CA GLN A 23 2.28 11.25 -9.48
C GLN A 23 0.82 11.50 -9.86
N THR A 24 0.00 10.49 -9.62
CA THR A 24 -1.41 10.55 -10.00
C THR A 24 -2.15 11.58 -9.16
N ALA A 25 -1.85 11.63 -7.87
CA ALA A 25 -2.52 12.57 -6.97
C ALA A 25 -2.22 14.02 -7.31
N GLY A 26 -1.02 14.27 -7.86
CA GLY A 26 -0.65 15.62 -8.24
C GLY A 26 -1.15 16.02 -9.62
N GLY A 27 -1.78 15.12 -10.33
CA GLY A 27 -2.11 15.32 -11.73
C GLY A 27 -3.45 15.96 -12.02
N GLY A 28 -4.21 16.34 -11.00
CA GLY A 28 -5.47 17.03 -11.22
C GLY A 28 -6.67 16.18 -10.87
N GLU A 29 -7.80 16.61 -11.36
CA GLU A 29 -9.06 15.99 -10.99
C GLU A 29 -9.35 14.72 -11.78
N SER A 30 -10.32 13.97 -11.34
CA SER A 30 -10.81 12.78 -12.02
C SER A 30 -9.87 11.60 -11.99
N GLU A 31 -8.97 11.57 -11.02
CA GLU A 31 -8.05 10.45 -10.89
C GLU A 31 -8.42 9.54 -9.72
N GLY A 32 -9.62 9.73 -9.16
CA GLY A 32 -10.03 8.97 -7.99
C GLY A 32 -10.02 7.47 -8.20
N ARG A 33 -10.43 7.01 -9.38
CA ARG A 33 -10.46 5.57 -9.66
C ARG A 33 -9.05 4.99 -9.70
N LYS A 34 -8.12 5.72 -10.31
CA LYS A 34 -6.74 5.28 -10.38
C LYS A 34 -6.12 5.24 -8.99
N LEU A 35 -6.40 6.28 -8.19
CA LEU A 35 -5.90 6.33 -6.83
C LEU A 35 -6.45 5.19 -6.00
N ASP A 36 -7.73 4.91 -6.14
CA ASP A 36 -8.35 3.80 -5.42
C ASP A 36 -7.73 2.47 -5.80
N PHE A 37 -7.51 2.27 -7.09
CA PHE A 37 -6.87 1.06 -7.58
C PHE A 37 -5.47 0.90 -6.99
N LEU A 38 -4.71 1.99 -6.96
CA LEU A 38 -3.36 1.96 -6.42
C LEU A 38 -3.36 1.64 -4.94
N ILE A 39 -4.34 2.17 -4.20
CA ILE A 39 -4.45 1.86 -2.79
C ILE A 39 -4.76 0.38 -2.58
N GLN A 40 -5.61 -0.18 -3.40
CA GLN A 40 -5.91 -1.61 -3.31
C GLN A 40 -4.67 -2.45 -3.58
N GLU A 41 -3.86 -2.03 -4.56
CA GLU A 41 -2.63 -2.76 -4.86
C GLU A 41 -1.61 -2.62 -3.73
N MET A 42 -1.51 -1.43 -3.14
CA MET A 42 -0.63 -1.23 -2.00
C MET A 42 -1.07 -2.10 -0.82
N ASN A 43 -2.37 -2.15 -0.59
CA ASN A 43 -2.92 -2.98 0.48
C ASN A 43 -2.60 -4.45 0.25
N ARG A 44 -2.65 -4.87 -1.00
CA ARG A 44 -2.32 -6.24 -1.36
C ARG A 44 -0.88 -6.58 -1.03
N GLU A 45 0.04 -5.67 -1.36
CA GLU A 45 1.46 -5.91 -1.05
C GLU A 45 1.68 -5.95 0.46
N VAL A 46 1.03 -5.05 1.18
CA VAL A 46 1.15 -5.02 2.64
C VAL A 46 0.62 -6.31 3.26
N ASN A 47 -0.51 -6.80 2.76
CA ASN A 47 -1.07 -8.07 3.23
C ASN A 47 -0.11 -9.23 2.97
N THR A 48 0.48 -9.26 1.79
CA THR A 48 1.40 -10.34 1.43
C THR A 48 2.62 -10.31 2.35
N MET A 49 3.15 -9.13 2.60
CA MET A 49 4.27 -9.01 3.53
C MET A 49 3.90 -9.48 4.92
N GLY A 50 2.70 -9.12 5.37
CA GLY A 50 2.22 -9.52 6.68
C GLY A 50 2.10 -11.03 6.83
N SER A 51 1.76 -11.72 5.75
CA SER A 51 1.62 -13.17 5.81
C SER A 51 2.97 -13.88 5.73
N LYS A 52 3.99 -13.19 5.23
CA LYS A 52 5.32 -13.77 5.09
C LYS A 52 6.20 -13.61 6.33
N VAL A 53 5.96 -12.57 7.10
CA VAL A 53 6.83 -12.24 8.23
C VAL A 53 6.13 -12.60 9.53
N GLY A 54 6.81 -13.39 10.36
CA GLY A 54 6.23 -13.86 11.60
C GLY A 54 6.53 -12.99 12.81
N ASP A 55 7.15 -11.84 12.61
CA ASP A 55 7.53 -10.95 13.69
C ASP A 55 6.34 -10.09 14.15
N ALA A 56 6.14 -10.04 15.47
CA ALA A 56 5.01 -9.32 16.03
C ALA A 56 5.05 -7.82 15.77
N GLU A 57 6.24 -7.23 15.88
CA GLU A 57 6.38 -5.81 15.62
C GLU A 57 6.07 -5.47 14.16
N PHE A 58 6.54 -6.35 13.27
CA PHE A 58 6.26 -6.15 11.85
C PHE A 58 4.76 -6.23 11.58
N ARG A 59 4.09 -7.16 12.24
CA ARG A 59 2.63 -7.30 12.06
C ARG A 59 1.89 -6.07 12.55
N TRP A 60 2.37 -5.44 13.61
CA TRP A 60 1.78 -4.19 14.06
C TRP A 60 1.93 -3.10 13.00
N GLY A 61 3.12 -3.06 12.37
CA GLY A 61 3.35 -2.12 11.28
C GLY A 61 2.39 -2.36 10.13
N VAL A 62 2.12 -3.62 9.83
CA VAL A 62 1.16 -3.96 8.77
C VAL A 62 -0.24 -3.45 9.12
N VAL A 63 -0.66 -3.63 10.36
CA VAL A 63 -1.97 -3.15 10.80
C VAL A 63 -2.06 -1.63 10.65
N GLU A 64 -1.02 -0.94 11.08
CA GLU A 64 -0.99 0.52 10.96
C GLU A 64 -0.99 0.98 9.52
N ALA A 65 -0.24 0.29 8.67
CA ALA A 65 -0.20 0.65 7.25
C ALA A 65 -1.57 0.46 6.61
N LYS A 66 -2.23 -0.63 6.91
CA LYS A 66 -3.55 -0.89 6.36
C LYS A 66 -4.57 0.15 6.84
N SER A 67 -4.47 0.52 8.10
CA SER A 67 -5.35 1.55 8.64
C SER A 67 -5.12 2.89 7.93
N CYS A 68 -3.87 3.22 7.68
CA CYS A 68 -3.52 4.44 6.97
C CYS A 68 -4.08 4.43 5.56
N LEU A 69 -3.92 3.31 4.86
CA LEU A 69 -4.43 3.18 3.50
C LEU A 69 -5.95 3.31 3.46
N GLU A 70 -6.62 2.76 4.45
CA GLU A 70 -8.06 2.86 4.51
C GLU A 70 -8.52 4.30 4.70
N ARG A 71 -7.83 5.05 5.54
CA ARG A 71 -8.16 6.45 5.75
C ARG A 71 -7.95 7.27 4.48
N ILE A 72 -6.88 6.99 3.77
CA ILE A 72 -6.62 7.67 2.49
C ILE A 72 -7.73 7.36 1.50
N ARG A 73 -8.12 6.09 1.45
CA ARG A 73 -9.17 5.67 0.54
C ARG A 73 -10.50 6.37 0.83
N GLU A 74 -10.83 6.49 2.12
CA GLU A 74 -12.05 7.18 2.50
C GLU A 74 -12.03 8.64 2.08
N GLN A 75 -10.87 9.29 2.22
CA GLN A 75 -10.77 10.68 1.80
C GLN A 75 -10.93 10.84 0.30
N ILE A 76 -10.37 9.91 -0.46
CA ILE A 76 -10.50 9.93 -1.91
C ILE A 76 -11.97 9.79 -2.30
N GLN A 77 -12.66 8.86 -1.65
CA GLN A 77 -14.07 8.62 -1.97
C GLN A 77 -14.95 9.82 -1.60
N ASN A 78 -14.57 10.53 -0.54
CA ASN A 78 -15.33 11.70 -0.13
C ASN A 78 -15.18 12.87 -1.11
N VAL A 79 -14.03 12.95 -1.77
CA VAL A 79 -13.79 14.03 -2.74
C VAL A 79 -14.48 13.72 -4.05
N GLU A 80 -14.55 12.46 -4.38
CA GLU A 80 -15.25 12.03 -5.60
C GLU A 80 -16.74 12.13 -5.41
#